data_a0eb67b3d306650ff41fbc224834107e
#
_entry.id   a0eb67b3d306650ff41fbc224834107e
#
_cell.length_a   1.000
_cell.length_b   1.000
_cell.length_c   1.000
_cell.angle_alpha   90.00
_cell.angle_beta   90.00
_cell.angle_gamma   90.00
#
_symmetry.space_group_name_H-M   'P 1'
#
loop_
_entity.id
_entity.type
_entity.pdbx_description
1 polymer ?
#
loop_
_entity_poly.entity_id
_entity_poly.type
_entity_poly.pdbx_seq_one_letter_code
_entity_poly.pdbx_strand_id
1 'polypeptide(L)'
;LPRRQRHMFIRDSLHSDHISDLQDFHLGSWVTGRKSKLKVYGPEGIKTVTNGFEQAYSLDAKYRYEHHGDEVVVEKAFGYEAITLLENTEPFYNENKLKITAFLVEHEPVEPALGFRFDYKGRSLVISGDTIYSDNLVKFAKDTDVLFLESLSMDIIGRLQKAQKEIGNDRNAKIMFDIQDYHISPTDGARLAKEANAGHLVFYHLAPAPVIDLMATVFTRGVDEIFSEWTLSDDGTQIILPINSKEILISRIN
;
A
#
# COMPACT_ATOMS: atom_id res chain seq x y z
N LEU A 1 13.62 -10.26 25.40
CA LEU A 1 13.31 -8.82 25.53
C LEU A 1 11.95 -8.58 24.89
N PRO A 2 10.99 -7.92 25.58
CA PRO A 2 9.75 -7.55 24.94
C PRO A 2 10.09 -6.58 23.82
N ARG A 3 9.89 -6.99 22.57
CA ARG A 3 9.93 -6.07 21.42
C ARG A 3 8.88 -5.01 21.71
N ARG A 4 9.30 -3.78 21.99
CA ARG A 4 8.38 -2.64 21.91
C ARG A 4 7.89 -2.61 20.46
N GLN A 5 6.75 -3.18 20.22
CA GLN A 5 6.07 -3.05 18.94
C GLN A 5 5.66 -1.59 18.84
N ARG A 6 6.42 -0.82 18.07
CA ARG A 6 5.98 0.51 17.66
C ARG A 6 4.99 0.27 16.53
N HIS A 7 3.73 0.29 16.85
CA HIS A 7 2.68 0.23 15.85
C HIS A 7 2.57 1.62 15.21
N MET A 8 3.01 1.72 13.99
CA MET A 8 2.84 2.87 13.12
C MET A 8 2.13 2.39 11.86
N PHE A 9 1.04 3.03 11.53
CA PHE A 9 0.30 2.74 10.30
C PHE A 9 0.47 3.89 9.33
N ILE A 10 0.67 3.53 8.08
CA ILE A 10 0.79 4.47 6.98
C ILE A 10 -0.35 4.12 6.01
N ARG A 11 -1.09 5.12 5.56
CA ARG A 11 -2.13 4.99 4.53
C ARG A 11 -1.75 5.86 3.34
N ASP A 12 -1.79 5.27 2.18
CA ASP A 12 -1.46 5.88 0.90
C ASP A 12 -2.64 6.65 0.32
N SER A 13 -3.84 6.11 0.47
CA SER A 13 -5.09 6.74 0.04
C SER A 13 -6.23 6.51 1.05
N LEU A 14 -7.40 7.09 0.76
CA LEU A 14 -8.62 6.89 1.55
C LEU A 14 -9.67 6.06 0.82
N HIS A 15 -9.28 5.34 -0.23
CA HIS A 15 -10.12 4.30 -0.79
C HIS A 15 -10.46 3.24 0.26
N SER A 16 -11.65 2.64 0.15
CA SER A 16 -12.17 1.74 1.19
C SER A 16 -11.32 0.50 1.41
N ASP A 17 -10.71 -0.04 0.38
CA ASP A 17 -9.80 -1.19 0.43
C ASP A 17 -8.45 -0.87 1.07
N HIS A 18 -8.06 0.42 1.10
CA HIS A 18 -6.84 0.89 1.78
C HIS A 18 -7.05 1.25 3.25
N ILE A 19 -8.30 1.39 3.71
CA ILE A 19 -8.62 1.78 5.09
C ILE A 19 -9.46 0.76 5.86
N SER A 20 -10.05 -0.23 5.20
CA SER A 20 -11.05 -1.13 5.80
C SER A 20 -10.52 -1.98 6.96
N ASP A 21 -9.24 -2.32 6.98
CA ASP A 21 -8.60 -3.11 8.03
C ASP A 21 -8.08 -2.28 9.22
N LEU A 22 -8.10 -0.95 9.09
CA LEU A 22 -7.52 -0.05 10.09
C LEU A 22 -8.23 -0.15 11.45
N GLN A 23 -9.57 -0.24 11.45
CA GLN A 23 -10.34 -0.39 12.68
C GLN A 23 -10.12 -1.75 13.35
N ASP A 24 -10.00 -2.83 12.60
CA ASP A 24 -9.76 -4.18 13.14
C ASP A 24 -8.41 -4.26 13.83
N PHE A 25 -7.36 -3.70 13.21
CA PHE A 25 -6.06 -3.60 13.84
C PHE A 25 -6.09 -2.70 15.07
N HIS A 26 -6.79 -1.57 15.01
CA HIS A 26 -6.93 -0.66 16.15
C HIS A 26 -7.52 -1.38 17.35
N LEU A 27 -8.67 -2.04 17.17
CA LEU A 27 -9.37 -2.77 18.24
C LEU A 27 -8.52 -3.95 18.74
N GLY A 28 -8.03 -4.78 17.84
CA GLY A 28 -7.21 -5.95 18.17
C GLY A 28 -5.95 -5.57 18.96
N SER A 29 -5.22 -4.54 18.54
CA SER A 29 -4.02 -4.06 19.25
C SER A 29 -4.35 -3.44 20.60
N TRP A 30 -5.47 -2.74 20.74
CA TRP A 30 -5.92 -2.17 22.00
C TRP A 30 -6.30 -3.25 23.01
N VAL A 31 -7.11 -4.23 22.59
CA VAL A 31 -7.54 -5.37 23.43
C VAL A 31 -6.35 -6.24 23.86
N THR A 32 -5.33 -6.36 23.02
CA THR A 32 -4.09 -7.09 23.35
C THR A 32 -3.05 -6.26 24.11
N GLY A 33 -3.43 -5.09 24.61
CA GLY A 33 -2.68 -4.34 25.61
C GLY A 33 -1.83 -3.19 25.08
N ARG A 34 -2.18 -2.59 23.94
CA ARG A 34 -1.56 -1.33 23.49
C ARG A 34 -1.76 -0.23 24.55
N LYS A 35 -0.70 0.52 24.85
CA LYS A 35 -0.65 1.47 25.96
C LYS A 35 -0.80 2.94 25.55
N SER A 36 -0.92 3.23 24.26
CA SER A 36 -1.08 4.58 23.70
C SER A 36 -2.04 4.55 22.51
N LYS A 37 -2.57 5.70 22.11
CA LYS A 37 -3.33 5.82 20.86
C LYS A 37 -2.53 5.29 19.68
N LEU A 38 -3.23 4.73 18.69
CA LEU A 38 -2.60 4.21 17.48
C LEU A 38 -2.15 5.35 16.58
N LYS A 39 -0.84 5.43 16.29
CA LYS A 39 -0.33 6.42 15.33
C LYS A 39 -0.67 5.98 13.91
N VAL A 40 -1.34 6.87 13.19
CA VAL A 40 -1.70 6.68 11.77
C VAL A 40 -1.27 7.89 10.98
N TYR A 41 -0.45 7.65 9.99
CA TYR A 41 -0.03 8.64 8.99
C TYR A 41 -0.83 8.42 7.72
N GLY A 42 -1.30 9.48 7.09
CA GLY A 42 -2.05 9.36 5.84
C GLY A 42 -2.31 10.72 5.19
N PRO A 43 -2.95 10.72 4.02
CA PRO A 43 -3.25 11.94 3.28
C PRO A 43 -4.26 12.80 4.02
N GLU A 44 -4.54 13.98 3.48
CA GLU A 44 -5.61 14.84 3.96
C GLU A 44 -6.93 14.05 4.00
N GLY A 45 -7.71 14.22 5.09
CA GLY A 45 -8.93 13.42 5.34
C GLY A 45 -8.70 12.23 6.30
N ILE A 46 -7.47 11.80 6.56
CA ILE A 46 -7.20 10.67 7.48
C ILE A 46 -7.81 10.88 8.87
N LYS A 47 -7.87 12.14 9.35
CA LYS A 47 -8.50 12.47 10.63
C LYS A 47 -10.01 12.24 10.62
N THR A 48 -10.66 12.49 9.49
CA THR A 48 -12.10 12.23 9.33
C THR A 48 -12.38 10.74 9.41
N VAL A 49 -11.58 9.91 8.74
CA VAL A 49 -11.70 8.45 8.77
C VAL A 49 -11.49 7.91 10.20
N THR A 50 -10.40 8.30 10.84
CA THR A 50 -10.08 7.82 12.20
C THR A 50 -11.11 8.25 13.24
N ASN A 51 -11.60 9.50 13.17
CA ASN A 51 -12.68 9.99 14.04
C ASN A 51 -13.99 9.20 13.81
N GLY A 52 -14.30 8.87 12.55
CA GLY A 52 -15.45 8.04 12.22
C GLY A 52 -15.36 6.65 12.84
N PHE A 53 -14.20 6.00 12.78
CA PHE A 53 -13.96 4.71 13.43
C PHE A 53 -14.02 4.81 14.96
N GLU A 54 -13.43 5.84 15.58
CA GLU A 54 -13.54 6.06 17.04
C GLU A 54 -15.02 6.19 17.46
N GLN A 55 -15.80 6.96 16.71
CA GLN A 55 -17.21 7.13 17.00
C GLN A 55 -18.02 5.84 16.83
N ALA A 56 -17.77 5.10 15.74
CA ALA A 56 -18.47 3.84 15.45
C ALA A 56 -18.25 2.79 16.53
N TYR A 57 -17.04 2.71 17.10
CA TYR A 57 -16.68 1.72 18.11
C TYR A 57 -16.69 2.24 19.55
N SER A 58 -17.19 3.44 19.80
CA SER A 58 -17.21 4.07 21.13
C SER A 58 -17.99 3.27 22.17
N LEU A 59 -19.10 2.63 21.78
CA LEU A 59 -19.91 1.81 22.69
C LEU A 59 -19.19 0.49 23.02
N ASP A 60 -18.58 -0.19 22.03
CA ASP A 60 -17.80 -1.39 22.26
C ASP A 60 -16.61 -1.10 23.21
N ALA A 61 -15.91 0.01 22.99
CA ALA A 61 -14.83 0.46 23.85
C ALA A 61 -15.29 0.67 25.29
N LYS A 62 -16.44 1.34 25.47
CA LYS A 62 -17.05 1.54 26.79
C LYS A 62 -17.36 0.21 27.46
N TYR A 63 -18.03 -0.72 26.77
CA TYR A 63 -18.39 -2.03 27.33
C TYR A 63 -17.16 -2.83 27.76
N ARG A 64 -16.10 -2.84 26.93
CA ARG A 64 -14.85 -3.55 27.28
C ARG A 64 -14.16 -2.92 28.47
N TYR A 65 -14.08 -1.60 28.53
CA TYR A 65 -13.46 -0.91 29.65
C TYR A 65 -14.24 -1.11 30.97
N GLU A 66 -15.57 -0.96 30.94
CA GLU A 66 -16.42 -1.19 32.10
C GLU A 66 -16.34 -2.62 32.63
N HIS A 67 -16.13 -3.60 31.73
CA HIS A 67 -16.05 -5.02 32.13
C HIS A 67 -14.66 -5.44 32.57
N HIS A 68 -13.60 -4.96 31.92
CA HIS A 68 -12.24 -5.46 32.11
C HIS A 68 -11.30 -4.48 32.85
N GLY A 69 -11.58 -3.17 32.79
CA GLY A 69 -10.76 -2.12 33.39
C GLY A 69 -9.38 -1.96 32.79
N ASP A 70 -8.58 -1.06 33.38
CA ASP A 70 -7.22 -0.73 32.94
C ASP A 70 -6.22 -1.90 33.01
N GLU A 71 -6.56 -2.98 33.72
CA GLU A 71 -5.72 -4.18 33.76
C GLU A 71 -5.63 -4.89 32.39
N VAL A 72 -6.70 -4.82 31.62
CA VAL A 72 -6.79 -5.45 30.30
C VAL A 72 -6.74 -4.41 29.20
N VAL A 73 -7.62 -3.40 29.25
CA VAL A 73 -7.72 -2.35 28.22
C VAL A 73 -7.48 -0.98 28.83
N VAL A 74 -6.47 -0.28 28.35
CA VAL A 74 -6.15 1.07 28.85
C VAL A 74 -7.05 2.09 28.14
N GLU A 75 -7.97 2.72 28.88
CA GLU A 75 -8.97 3.65 28.34
C GLU A 75 -8.33 4.74 27.47
N LYS A 76 -7.31 5.44 28.00
CA LYS A 76 -6.61 6.52 27.27
C LYS A 76 -5.88 6.07 26.01
N ALA A 77 -5.72 4.76 25.80
CA ALA A 77 -5.09 4.20 24.62
C ALA A 77 -6.09 3.84 23.51
N PHE A 78 -7.39 3.93 23.79
CA PHE A 78 -8.41 3.85 22.73
C PHE A 78 -8.30 5.05 21.80
N GLY A 79 -8.51 4.82 20.49
CA GLY A 79 -8.47 5.86 19.46
C GLY A 79 -7.13 6.02 18.76
N TYR A 80 -7.05 7.04 17.94
CA TYR A 80 -5.97 7.28 17.02
C TYR A 80 -5.24 8.59 17.29
N GLU A 81 -3.96 8.60 17.00
CA GLU A 81 -3.14 9.81 16.80
C GLU A 81 -2.91 9.94 15.28
N ALA A 82 -3.87 10.57 14.60
CA ALA A 82 -3.83 10.73 13.15
C ALA A 82 -2.97 11.93 12.73
N ILE A 83 -2.01 11.68 11.86
CA ILE A 83 -1.04 12.65 11.36
C ILE A 83 -1.23 12.78 9.86
N THR A 84 -1.67 13.96 9.42
CA THR A 84 -1.79 14.25 7.99
C THR A 84 -0.41 14.44 7.39
N LEU A 85 -0.15 13.69 6.32
CA LEU A 85 1.03 13.87 5.49
C LEU A 85 0.70 14.85 4.36
N LEU A 86 1.61 15.77 4.15
CA LEU A 86 1.62 16.65 3.00
C LEU A 86 2.74 16.21 2.08
N GLU A 87 2.65 16.54 0.80
CA GLU A 87 3.78 16.37 -0.09
C GLU A 87 5.00 17.07 0.49
N ASN A 88 6.06 16.32 0.70
CA ASN A 88 7.28 16.89 1.23
C ASN A 88 8.48 16.13 0.64
N THR A 89 9.52 16.86 0.30
CA THR A 89 10.82 16.30 -0.07
C THR A 89 11.62 15.80 1.13
N GLU A 90 11.22 16.24 2.35
CA GLU A 90 11.84 15.82 3.59
C GLU A 90 11.13 14.63 4.22
N PRO A 91 11.86 13.70 4.85
CA PRO A 91 11.27 12.55 5.51
C PRO A 91 10.35 12.99 6.66
N PHE A 92 9.10 12.48 6.68
CA PHE A 92 8.18 12.65 7.82
C PHE A 92 8.55 11.75 9.01
N TYR A 93 9.35 10.71 8.76
CA TYR A 93 9.91 9.85 9.78
C TYR A 93 11.42 9.70 9.58
N ASN A 94 12.19 9.95 10.64
CA ASN A 94 13.66 9.87 10.59
C ASN A 94 14.19 9.42 11.95
N GLU A 95 14.10 8.12 12.25
CA GLU A 95 14.56 7.53 13.50
C GLU A 95 15.32 6.21 13.25
N ASN A 96 16.30 5.93 14.10
CA ASN A 96 17.06 4.68 14.06
C ASN A 96 17.66 4.32 12.67
N LYS A 97 18.08 5.35 11.93
CA LYS A 97 18.61 5.24 10.55
C LYS A 97 17.57 4.83 9.50
N LEU A 98 16.29 4.77 9.85
CA LEU A 98 15.20 4.64 8.91
C LEU A 98 14.65 6.03 8.59
N LYS A 99 14.60 6.36 7.31
CA LYS A 99 13.92 7.54 6.78
C LYS A 99 12.73 7.08 5.94
N ILE A 100 11.60 7.76 6.09
CA ILE A 100 10.41 7.52 5.26
C ILE A 100 9.96 8.87 4.71
N THR A 101 9.89 8.95 3.40
CA THR A 101 9.44 10.13 2.67
C THR A 101 8.13 9.81 1.95
N ALA A 102 7.11 10.65 2.14
CA ALA A 102 5.87 10.59 1.39
C ALA A 102 5.95 11.51 0.17
N PHE A 103 5.37 11.09 -0.94
CA PHE A 103 5.28 11.90 -2.16
C PHE A 103 3.93 11.66 -2.84
N LEU A 104 3.46 12.64 -3.60
CA LEU A 104 2.22 12.51 -4.35
C LEU A 104 2.40 11.57 -5.54
N VAL A 105 1.35 10.79 -5.79
CA VAL A 105 1.13 9.99 -7.00
C VAL A 105 -0.19 10.39 -7.65
N GLU A 106 -0.42 9.95 -8.87
CA GLU A 106 -1.58 10.36 -9.68
C GLU A 106 -2.62 9.26 -9.69
N HIS A 107 -3.74 9.48 -8.97
CA HIS A 107 -4.81 8.50 -8.82
C HIS A 107 -6.21 9.16 -8.81
N GLU A 108 -6.43 10.18 -9.66
CA GLU A 108 -7.74 10.85 -9.75
C GLU A 108 -8.89 9.87 -10.01
N PRO A 109 -10.05 10.02 -9.33
CA PRO A 109 -10.46 11.15 -8.49
C PRO A 109 -10.09 10.99 -7.00
N VAL A 110 -9.26 10.03 -6.62
CA VAL A 110 -8.83 9.78 -5.24
C VAL A 110 -7.62 10.62 -4.94
N GLU A 111 -7.87 11.80 -4.42
CA GLU A 111 -6.83 12.79 -4.12
C GLU A 111 -6.90 13.31 -2.68
N PRO A 112 -5.75 13.52 -2.04
CA PRO A 112 -4.41 13.16 -2.49
C PRO A 112 -4.12 11.66 -2.30
N ALA A 113 -3.36 11.06 -3.24
CA ALA A 113 -2.80 9.73 -3.15
C ALA A 113 -1.28 9.81 -2.96
N LEU A 114 -0.72 8.91 -2.17
CA LEU A 114 0.67 8.97 -1.72
C LEU A 114 1.44 7.68 -2.08
N GLY A 115 2.67 7.88 -2.56
CA GLY A 115 3.71 6.86 -2.53
C GLY A 115 4.67 7.08 -1.37
N PHE A 116 5.47 6.07 -1.06
CA PHE A 116 6.42 6.11 0.06
C PHE A 116 7.80 5.59 -0.35
N ARG A 117 8.83 6.35 -0.03
CA ARG A 117 10.21 5.90 -0.12
C ARG A 117 10.76 5.62 1.27
N PHE A 118 11.40 4.45 1.42
CA PHE A 118 12.06 4.01 2.63
C PHE A 118 13.56 3.89 2.38
N ASP A 119 14.36 4.60 3.15
CA ASP A 119 15.82 4.49 3.12
C ASP A 119 16.32 3.98 4.48
N TYR A 120 17.08 2.88 4.47
CA TYR A 120 17.60 2.27 5.68
C TYR A 120 18.99 1.70 5.47
N LYS A 121 19.99 2.28 6.14
CA LYS A 121 21.39 1.78 6.14
C LYS A 121 21.96 1.51 4.75
N GLY A 122 21.70 2.40 3.81
CA GLY A 122 22.18 2.31 2.43
C GLY A 122 21.37 1.38 1.53
N ARG A 123 20.25 0.89 2.01
CA ARG A 123 19.25 0.17 1.20
C ARG A 123 18.00 1.05 1.07
N SER A 124 17.28 0.87 -0.02
CA SER A 124 16.07 1.64 -0.30
C SER A 124 14.97 0.80 -0.94
N LEU A 125 13.73 1.14 -0.63
CA LEU A 125 12.57 0.62 -1.34
C LEU A 125 11.54 1.74 -1.53
N VAL A 126 10.74 1.61 -2.57
CA VAL A 126 9.60 2.49 -2.84
C VAL A 126 8.34 1.65 -2.95
N ILE A 127 7.25 2.15 -2.39
CA ILE A 127 5.90 1.60 -2.55
C ILE A 127 5.06 2.68 -3.21
N SER A 128 4.44 2.37 -4.35
CA SER A 128 3.75 3.37 -5.16
C SER A 128 2.45 3.89 -4.53
N GLY A 129 1.69 3.04 -3.79
CA GLY A 129 0.26 3.23 -3.68
C GLY A 129 -0.41 3.03 -5.04
N ASP A 130 -1.71 3.29 -5.14
CA ASP A 130 -2.42 3.23 -6.42
C ASP A 130 -2.11 4.47 -7.26
N THR A 131 -1.82 4.27 -8.55
CA THR A 131 -1.35 5.35 -9.42
C THR A 131 -1.41 4.98 -10.90
N ILE A 132 -1.51 5.97 -11.76
CA ILE A 132 -1.08 5.85 -13.16
C ILE A 132 0.44 6.06 -13.27
N TYR A 133 0.97 6.07 -14.50
CA TYR A 133 2.36 6.46 -14.74
C TYR A 133 2.58 7.91 -14.28
N SER A 134 3.54 8.14 -13.39
CA SER A 134 3.80 9.44 -12.78
C SER A 134 5.28 9.78 -12.81
N ASP A 135 5.63 10.95 -13.35
CA ASP A 135 7.00 11.48 -13.32
C ASP A 135 7.52 11.67 -11.89
N ASN A 136 6.62 12.01 -10.98
CA ASN A 136 6.98 12.16 -9.57
C ASN A 136 7.36 10.80 -8.95
N LEU A 137 6.65 9.72 -9.30
CA LEU A 137 7.01 8.37 -8.87
C LEU A 137 8.37 7.95 -9.46
N VAL A 138 8.65 8.24 -10.75
CA VAL A 138 9.97 8.00 -11.36
C VAL A 138 11.07 8.70 -10.56
N LYS A 139 10.86 9.97 -10.22
CA LYS A 139 11.81 10.79 -9.44
C LYS A 139 12.10 10.18 -8.06
N PHE A 140 11.07 9.77 -7.31
CA PHE A 140 11.24 9.21 -5.98
C PHE A 140 11.72 7.75 -5.99
N ALA A 141 11.42 6.99 -7.05
CA ALA A 141 11.92 5.63 -7.26
C ALA A 141 13.34 5.59 -7.82
N LYS A 142 13.93 6.73 -8.17
CA LYS A 142 15.26 6.79 -8.76
C LYS A 142 16.30 6.06 -7.91
N ASP A 143 17.03 5.14 -8.57
CA ASP A 143 18.11 4.33 -7.99
C ASP A 143 17.69 3.54 -6.72
N THR A 144 16.39 3.20 -6.58
CA THR A 144 15.93 2.37 -5.49
C THR A 144 16.35 0.91 -5.67
N ASP A 145 16.64 0.19 -4.58
CA ASP A 145 16.93 -1.24 -4.67
C ASP A 145 15.69 -2.03 -5.12
N VAL A 146 14.51 -1.69 -4.58
CA VAL A 146 13.24 -2.35 -4.93
C VAL A 146 12.12 -1.33 -5.08
N LEU A 147 11.39 -1.45 -6.19
CA LEU A 147 10.15 -0.72 -6.42
C LEU A 147 8.98 -1.70 -6.31
N PHE A 148 8.11 -1.50 -5.31
CA PHE A 148 6.80 -2.12 -5.23
C PHE A 148 5.81 -1.23 -5.98
N LEU A 149 5.19 -1.77 -7.01
CA LEU A 149 4.29 -1.04 -7.89
C LEU A 149 2.97 -1.79 -8.03
N GLU A 150 1.85 -1.09 -7.78
CA GLU A 150 0.53 -1.62 -8.07
C GLU A 150 0.39 -1.93 -9.56
N SER A 151 -0.53 -2.78 -9.95
CA SER A 151 -0.72 -3.00 -11.37
C SER A 151 -2.10 -3.55 -11.76
N LEU A 152 -2.64 -2.99 -12.84
CA LEU A 152 -3.89 -3.43 -13.44
C LEU A 152 -3.64 -3.98 -14.84
N SER A 153 -4.07 -5.23 -15.10
CA SER A 153 -3.98 -5.82 -16.43
C SER A 153 -5.05 -5.25 -17.37
N MET A 154 -4.67 -4.29 -18.19
CA MET A 154 -5.56 -3.67 -19.19
C MET A 154 -6.17 -4.70 -20.14
N ASP A 155 -5.40 -5.74 -20.55
CA ASP A 155 -5.87 -6.80 -21.46
C ASP A 155 -6.97 -7.66 -20.79
N ILE A 156 -6.76 -8.09 -19.54
CA ILE A 156 -7.75 -8.90 -18.81
C ILE A 156 -9.01 -8.07 -18.52
N ILE A 157 -8.84 -6.86 -17.98
CA ILE A 157 -9.97 -5.98 -17.63
C ILE A 157 -10.77 -5.58 -18.89
N GLY A 158 -10.10 -5.27 -20.00
CA GLY A 158 -10.78 -4.96 -21.26
C GLY A 158 -11.61 -6.13 -21.81
N ARG A 159 -11.12 -7.36 -21.68
CA ARG A 159 -11.89 -8.58 -22.04
C ARG A 159 -13.08 -8.80 -21.12
N LEU A 160 -12.89 -8.63 -19.80
CA LEU A 160 -13.98 -8.73 -18.82
C LEU A 160 -15.03 -7.65 -19.07
N GLN A 161 -14.64 -6.41 -19.33
CA GLN A 161 -15.54 -5.32 -19.68
C GLN A 161 -16.41 -5.67 -20.89
N LYS A 162 -15.79 -6.21 -21.96
CA LYS A 162 -16.52 -6.64 -23.15
C LYS A 162 -17.52 -7.74 -22.83
N ALA A 163 -17.11 -8.77 -22.09
CA ALA A 163 -18.00 -9.85 -21.67
C ALA A 163 -19.19 -9.36 -20.82
N GLN A 164 -18.97 -8.40 -19.91
CA GLN A 164 -20.04 -7.79 -19.12
C GLN A 164 -21.06 -7.04 -20.00
N LYS A 165 -20.58 -6.31 -21.03
CA LYS A 165 -21.46 -5.68 -22.00
C LYS A 165 -22.31 -6.67 -22.80
N GLU A 166 -21.71 -7.77 -23.27
CA GLU A 166 -22.38 -8.81 -24.05
C GLU A 166 -23.53 -9.49 -23.26
N ILE A 167 -23.40 -9.62 -21.95
CA ILE A 167 -24.47 -10.16 -21.08
C ILE A 167 -25.42 -9.11 -20.51
N GLY A 168 -25.30 -7.84 -20.94
CA GLY A 168 -26.18 -6.74 -20.50
C GLY A 168 -25.91 -6.24 -19.08
N ASN A 169 -24.72 -6.52 -18.51
CA ASN A 169 -24.31 -6.02 -17.18
C ASN A 169 -23.57 -4.68 -17.32
N ASP A 170 -24.30 -3.66 -17.74
CA ASP A 170 -23.73 -2.32 -18.03
C ASP A 170 -23.03 -1.68 -16.83
N ARG A 171 -23.54 -1.91 -15.60
CA ARG A 171 -22.92 -1.41 -14.38
C ARG A 171 -21.50 -1.93 -14.19
N ASN A 172 -21.30 -3.23 -14.28
CA ASN A 172 -19.98 -3.82 -14.11
C ASN A 172 -19.06 -3.47 -15.30
N ALA A 173 -19.60 -3.41 -16.51
CA ALA A 173 -18.86 -2.95 -17.68
C ALA A 173 -18.36 -1.50 -17.52
N LYS A 174 -19.17 -0.62 -16.90
CA LYS A 174 -18.76 0.76 -16.60
C LYS A 174 -17.63 0.81 -15.57
N ILE A 175 -17.74 0.05 -14.47
CA ILE A 175 -16.68 -0.03 -13.46
C ILE A 175 -15.36 -0.48 -14.09
N MET A 176 -15.41 -1.56 -14.89
CA MET A 176 -14.21 -2.08 -15.58
C MET A 176 -13.63 -1.12 -16.63
N PHE A 177 -14.43 -0.20 -17.14
CA PHE A 177 -13.96 0.87 -18.00
C PHE A 177 -13.22 1.93 -17.18
N ASP A 178 -13.86 2.39 -16.08
CA ASP A 178 -13.35 3.50 -15.27
C ASP A 178 -12.03 3.17 -14.57
N ILE A 179 -11.86 1.95 -14.05
CA ILE A 179 -10.63 1.57 -13.33
C ILE A 179 -9.38 1.56 -14.21
N GLN A 180 -9.50 1.64 -15.54
CA GLN A 180 -8.35 1.60 -16.45
C GLN A 180 -7.63 2.94 -16.56
N ASP A 181 -8.24 4.04 -16.16
CA ASP A 181 -7.66 5.39 -16.30
C ASP A 181 -7.03 5.95 -15.02
N TYR A 182 -7.06 5.16 -13.91
CA TYR A 182 -6.41 5.55 -12.67
C TYR A 182 -5.50 4.48 -12.04
N HIS A 183 -5.17 3.41 -12.79
CA HIS A 183 -4.18 2.39 -12.43
C HIS A 183 -3.13 2.22 -13.52
N ILE A 184 -1.95 1.72 -13.13
CA ILE A 184 -0.84 1.51 -14.07
C ILE A 184 -0.85 0.11 -14.68
N SER A 185 -0.54 0.01 -15.99
CA SER A 185 -0.35 -1.29 -16.65
C SER A 185 0.99 -1.93 -16.26
N PRO A 186 1.12 -3.28 -16.31
CA PRO A 186 2.40 -3.95 -16.06
C PRO A 186 3.53 -3.47 -16.97
N THR A 187 3.24 -3.21 -18.25
CA THR A 187 4.24 -2.72 -19.21
C THR A 187 4.65 -1.27 -18.95
N ASP A 188 3.73 -0.42 -18.54
CA ASP A 188 4.08 0.95 -18.12
C ASP A 188 4.84 0.95 -16.80
N GLY A 189 4.49 0.05 -15.90
CA GLY A 189 5.25 -0.19 -14.68
C GLY A 189 6.70 -0.64 -14.95
N ALA A 190 6.90 -1.52 -15.93
CA ALA A 190 8.23 -1.93 -16.37
C ALA A 190 9.02 -0.75 -17.00
N ARG A 191 8.37 0.12 -17.77
CA ARG A 191 9.00 1.35 -18.31
C ARG A 191 9.41 2.29 -17.17
N LEU A 192 8.52 2.51 -16.21
CA LEU A 192 8.79 3.34 -15.04
C LEU A 192 9.98 2.80 -14.23
N ALA A 193 10.01 1.51 -13.94
CA ALA A 193 11.11 0.87 -13.23
C ALA A 193 12.46 1.04 -13.95
N LYS A 194 12.44 0.89 -15.29
CA LYS A 194 13.63 1.10 -16.14
C LYS A 194 14.09 2.55 -16.12
N GLU A 195 13.17 3.51 -16.24
CA GLU A 195 13.48 4.94 -16.24
C GLU A 195 14.00 5.40 -14.88
N ALA A 196 13.41 4.89 -13.79
CA ALA A 196 13.88 5.12 -12.43
C ALA A 196 15.21 4.44 -12.10
N ASN A 197 15.75 3.59 -12.98
CA ASN A 197 16.91 2.75 -12.69
C ASN A 197 16.74 1.93 -11.40
N ALA A 198 15.55 1.35 -11.19
CA ALA A 198 15.26 0.51 -10.04
C ALA A 198 16.04 -0.81 -10.15
N GLY A 199 16.51 -1.34 -9.01
CA GLY A 199 17.23 -2.61 -8.99
C GLY A 199 16.33 -3.83 -9.22
N HIS A 200 15.07 -3.77 -8.74
CA HIS A 200 14.08 -4.82 -8.92
C HIS A 200 12.65 -4.25 -8.83
N LEU A 201 11.76 -4.74 -9.69
CA LEU A 201 10.34 -4.38 -9.71
C LEU A 201 9.52 -5.50 -9.09
N VAL A 202 8.66 -5.16 -8.12
CA VAL A 202 7.70 -6.09 -7.52
C VAL A 202 6.30 -5.59 -7.80
N PHE A 203 5.54 -6.30 -8.63
CA PHE A 203 4.13 -6.01 -8.81
C PHE A 203 3.33 -6.50 -7.61
N TYR A 204 2.56 -5.62 -7.01
CA TYR A 204 1.63 -5.90 -5.90
C TYR A 204 0.27 -5.24 -6.17
N HIS A 205 -0.71 -5.38 -5.30
CA HIS A 205 -2.06 -4.84 -5.49
C HIS A 205 -2.59 -5.10 -6.90
N LEU A 206 -2.62 -6.40 -7.27
CA LEU A 206 -2.87 -6.84 -8.64
C LEU A 206 -4.35 -6.82 -8.97
N ALA A 207 -4.74 -6.16 -10.04
CA ALA A 207 -6.12 -6.09 -10.50
C ALA A 207 -6.26 -6.57 -11.98
N PRO A 208 -7.02 -7.67 -12.22
CA PRO A 208 -7.44 -8.66 -11.23
C PRO A 208 -6.28 -9.55 -10.79
N ALA A 209 -6.26 -9.98 -9.53
CA ALA A 209 -5.24 -10.90 -9.07
C ALA A 209 -5.26 -12.21 -9.88
N PRO A 210 -4.12 -12.64 -10.49
CA PRO A 210 -4.06 -13.86 -11.27
C PRO A 210 -4.14 -15.08 -10.35
N VAL A 211 -5.18 -15.90 -10.54
CA VAL A 211 -5.43 -17.11 -9.72
C VAL A 211 -4.88 -18.39 -10.36
N ILE A 212 -4.37 -18.32 -11.59
CA ILE A 212 -3.73 -19.42 -12.31
C ILE A 212 -2.56 -18.91 -13.15
N ASP A 213 -1.60 -19.77 -13.46
CA ASP A 213 -0.38 -19.43 -14.22
C ASP A 213 -0.66 -18.79 -15.59
N LEU A 214 -1.72 -19.25 -16.26
CA LEU A 214 -2.12 -18.67 -17.55
C LEU A 214 -2.52 -17.18 -17.39
N MET A 215 -3.24 -16.84 -16.32
CA MET A 215 -3.59 -15.44 -16.05
C MET A 215 -2.34 -14.62 -15.70
N ALA A 216 -1.41 -15.17 -14.93
CA ALA A 216 -0.14 -14.52 -14.62
C ALA A 216 0.66 -14.23 -15.90
N THR A 217 0.73 -15.19 -16.83
CA THR A 217 1.39 -15.01 -18.14
C THR A 217 0.73 -13.93 -18.99
N VAL A 218 -0.60 -13.84 -18.98
CA VAL A 218 -1.32 -12.78 -19.70
C VAL A 218 -1.11 -11.43 -19.01
N PHE A 219 -1.13 -11.41 -17.68
CA PHE A 219 -0.95 -10.22 -16.86
C PHE A 219 0.39 -9.54 -17.13
N THR A 220 1.47 -10.32 -17.18
CA THR A 220 2.86 -9.83 -17.29
C THR A 220 3.39 -9.79 -18.72
N ARG A 221 2.53 -10.02 -19.72
CA ARG A 221 2.97 -10.05 -21.14
C ARG A 221 3.67 -8.76 -21.55
N GLY A 222 4.89 -8.91 -22.08
CA GLY A 222 5.70 -7.79 -22.57
C GLY A 222 6.55 -7.11 -21.50
N VAL A 223 6.47 -7.51 -20.24
CA VAL A 223 7.29 -6.95 -19.15
C VAL A 223 8.76 -7.29 -19.35
N ASP A 224 9.10 -8.58 -19.60
CA ASP A 224 10.48 -9.05 -19.78
C ASP A 224 11.24 -8.32 -20.92
N GLU A 225 10.52 -7.91 -21.94
CA GLU A 225 11.10 -7.19 -23.08
C GLU A 225 11.55 -5.76 -22.73
N ILE A 226 11.00 -5.22 -21.62
CA ILE A 226 11.22 -3.85 -21.17
C ILE A 226 12.18 -3.84 -19.98
N PHE A 227 11.92 -4.69 -18.99
CA PHE A 227 12.67 -4.77 -17.72
C PHE A 227 12.66 -6.21 -17.21
N SER A 228 13.86 -6.83 -17.07
CA SER A 228 14.02 -8.25 -16.75
C SER A 228 14.00 -8.59 -15.26
N GLU A 229 14.32 -7.60 -14.40
CA GLU A 229 14.46 -7.81 -12.95
C GLU A 229 13.13 -7.53 -12.23
N TRP A 230 12.17 -8.45 -12.35
CA TRP A 230 10.85 -8.27 -11.75
C TRP A 230 10.28 -9.53 -11.09
N THR A 231 9.30 -9.35 -10.24
CA THR A 231 8.53 -10.40 -9.56
C THR A 231 7.05 -10.04 -9.57
N LEU A 232 6.19 -10.98 -9.93
CA LEU A 232 4.75 -10.90 -9.64
C LEU A 232 4.53 -11.44 -8.24
N SER A 233 4.15 -10.59 -7.29
CA SER A 233 4.00 -11.01 -5.90
C SER A 233 2.69 -11.79 -5.68
N ASP A 234 2.71 -12.60 -4.66
CA ASP A 234 1.59 -13.34 -4.11
C ASP A 234 1.66 -13.26 -2.58
N ASP A 235 0.59 -13.65 -1.88
CA ASP A 235 0.58 -13.69 -0.42
C ASP A 235 1.75 -14.52 0.12
N GLY A 236 2.51 -13.91 1.04
CA GLY A 236 3.71 -14.50 1.59
C GLY A 236 4.99 -14.25 0.78
N THR A 237 4.96 -13.52 -0.35
CA THR A 237 6.19 -13.07 -1.01
C THR A 237 7.00 -12.20 -0.06
N GLN A 238 8.25 -12.60 0.18
CA GLN A 238 9.17 -11.91 1.08
C GLN A 238 10.38 -11.39 0.30
N ILE A 239 10.65 -10.10 0.46
CA ILE A 239 11.86 -9.45 -0.08
C ILE A 239 12.78 -9.09 1.09
N ILE A 240 14.03 -9.53 1.04
CA ILE A 240 15.05 -9.23 2.03
C ILE A 240 16.17 -8.44 1.36
N LEU A 241 16.48 -7.28 1.92
CA LEU A 241 17.58 -6.41 1.51
C LEU A 241 18.68 -6.44 2.59
N PRO A 242 19.68 -7.35 2.49
CA PRO A 242 20.73 -7.40 3.49
C PRO A 242 21.52 -6.09 3.53
N ILE A 243 21.81 -5.60 4.73
CA ILE A 243 22.66 -4.41 4.91
C ILE A 243 24.10 -4.73 4.48
N ASN A 244 24.81 -3.75 3.95
CA ASN A 244 26.18 -3.90 3.42
C ASN A 244 26.29 -4.89 2.24
N SER A 245 25.20 -5.15 1.53
CA SER A 245 25.13 -5.97 0.32
C SER A 245 24.32 -5.29 -0.74
N LYS A 246 24.49 -5.68 -2.00
CA LYS A 246 23.61 -5.31 -3.11
C LYS A 246 22.58 -6.39 -3.44
N GLU A 247 22.65 -7.52 -2.75
CA GLU A 247 21.73 -8.65 -2.97
C GLU A 247 20.28 -8.26 -2.65
N ILE A 248 19.38 -8.82 -3.43
CA ILE A 248 17.94 -8.79 -3.23
C ILE A 248 17.52 -10.26 -3.15
N LEU A 249 17.12 -10.70 -1.95
CA LEU A 249 16.72 -12.08 -1.72
C LEU A 249 15.20 -12.16 -1.76
N ILE A 250 14.68 -13.00 -2.65
CA ILE A 250 13.25 -13.20 -2.85
C ILE A 250 12.89 -14.62 -2.43
N SER A 251 11.89 -14.74 -1.56
CA SER A 251 11.42 -16.02 -1.05
C SER A 251 9.92 -15.97 -0.77
N ARG A 252 9.34 -17.11 -0.41
CA ARG A 252 7.95 -17.18 0.06
C ARG A 252 7.94 -17.68 1.50
N ILE A 253 7.16 -17.01 2.34
CA ILE A 253 6.86 -17.47 3.70
C ILE A 253 5.73 -18.49 3.58
N ASN A 254 5.93 -19.70 4.12
CA ASN A 254 4.92 -20.76 4.19
C ASN A 254 4.00 -20.57 5.40
#